data_3bb4f8a7eafed91832ea005991ffae5e
#
_entry.id   3bb4f8a7eafed91832ea005991ffae5e
#
_cell.length_a   1.000
_cell.length_b   1.000
_cell.length_c   1.000
_cell.angle_alpha   90.00
_cell.angle_beta   90.00
_cell.angle_gamma   90.00
#
_symmetry.space_group_name_H-M   'P 1'
#
loop_
_entity.id
_entity.type
_entity.pdbx_description
1 polymer ?
#
loop_
_entity_poly.entity_id
_entity_poly.type
_entity_poly.pdbx_seq_one_letter_code
_entity_poly.pdbx_strand_id
1 'polypeptide(L)'
;MITEKKKKKDERYMRMALDEAQTAYEAGEIPIGAVVVCKDRVISRAHNLTETLCDVTAHAEMQAITAAANTLGGKYLTDCTLYVTVEPCVMCAGAIGWAQLPRIVYGCADDKRGYHDFAPHAMHPKATVISGVLEEECRQLMQDFFKSKR
;
A
#
# COMPACT_ATOMS: atom_id res chain seq x y z
N MET A 1 -12.64 3.47 -17.89
CA MET A 1 -13.70 3.54 -16.87
C MET A 1 -13.70 2.31 -16.01
N ILE A 2 -13.82 2.46 -14.69
CA ILE A 2 -13.82 1.34 -13.75
C ILE A 2 -15.25 0.80 -13.62
N THR A 3 -15.43 -0.51 -13.85
CA THR A 3 -16.74 -1.16 -13.71
C THR A 3 -17.12 -1.27 -12.22
N GLU A 4 -18.41 -1.45 -11.93
CA GLU A 4 -18.88 -1.69 -10.56
C GLU A 4 -18.26 -2.95 -9.95
N LYS A 5 -18.10 -4.00 -10.75
CA LYS A 5 -17.47 -5.24 -10.31
C LYS A 5 -16.02 -5.00 -9.87
N LYS A 6 -15.26 -4.23 -10.65
CA LYS A 6 -13.86 -3.91 -10.34
C LYS A 6 -13.77 -3.03 -9.11
N LYS A 7 -14.69 -2.06 -8.97
CA LYS A 7 -14.79 -1.19 -7.82
C LYS A 7 -15.03 -1.98 -6.53
N LYS A 8 -15.92 -2.95 -6.57
CA LYS A 8 -16.21 -3.82 -5.41
C LYS A 8 -15.00 -4.68 -5.03
N LYS A 9 -14.25 -5.18 -6.01
CA LYS A 9 -13.01 -5.92 -5.76
C LYS A 9 -11.99 -5.02 -5.07
N ASP A 10 -11.80 -3.80 -5.57
CA ASP A 10 -10.85 -2.86 -4.99
C ASP A 10 -11.22 -2.52 -3.54
N GLU A 11 -12.50 -2.31 -3.26
CA GLU A 11 -12.94 -2.06 -1.90
C GLU A 11 -12.69 -3.27 -1.00
N ARG A 12 -12.95 -4.47 -1.48
CA ARG A 12 -12.72 -5.69 -0.70
C ARG A 12 -11.25 -5.85 -0.32
N TYR A 13 -10.34 -5.67 -1.27
CA TYR A 13 -8.91 -5.80 -1.01
C TYR A 13 -8.39 -4.63 -0.18
N MET A 14 -8.91 -3.42 -0.41
CA MET A 14 -8.55 -2.28 0.44
C MET A 14 -9.00 -2.50 1.89
N ARG A 15 -10.14 -3.16 2.09
CA ARG A 15 -10.60 -3.50 3.45
C ARG A 15 -9.60 -4.42 4.15
N MET A 16 -9.00 -5.36 3.41
CA MET A 16 -7.93 -6.22 3.95
C MET A 16 -6.68 -5.40 4.30
N ALA A 17 -6.34 -4.43 3.47
CA ALA A 17 -5.22 -3.53 3.77
C ALA A 17 -5.51 -2.68 5.01
N LEU A 18 -6.77 -2.24 5.19
CA LEU A 18 -7.19 -1.52 6.39
C LEU A 18 -7.09 -2.40 7.65
N ASP A 19 -7.41 -3.68 7.55
CA ASP A 19 -7.25 -4.61 8.67
C ASP A 19 -5.79 -4.70 9.09
N GLU A 20 -4.86 -4.72 8.12
CA GLU A 20 -3.42 -4.69 8.42
C GLU A 20 -3.03 -3.37 9.06
N ALA A 21 -3.58 -2.25 8.56
CA ALA A 21 -3.33 -0.94 9.15
C ALA A 21 -3.81 -0.86 10.60
N GLN A 22 -4.96 -1.47 10.90
CA GLN A 22 -5.48 -1.53 12.27
C GLN A 22 -4.54 -2.33 13.18
N THR A 23 -3.99 -3.43 12.68
CA THR A 23 -2.98 -4.21 13.43
C THR A 23 -1.76 -3.36 13.75
N ALA A 24 -1.29 -2.58 12.78
CA ALA A 24 -0.17 -1.65 12.99
C ALA A 24 -0.53 -0.62 14.08
N TYR A 25 -1.72 -0.04 13.99
CA TYR A 25 -2.21 0.93 14.97
C TYR A 25 -2.14 0.37 16.39
N GLU A 26 -2.65 -0.85 16.57
CA GLU A 26 -2.67 -1.49 17.88
C GLU A 26 -1.28 -1.80 18.42
N ALA A 27 -0.30 -1.97 17.53
CA ALA A 27 1.09 -2.21 17.89
C ALA A 27 1.92 -0.93 18.07
N GLY A 28 1.29 0.24 17.96
CA GLY A 28 2.00 1.53 18.08
C GLY A 28 2.76 1.95 16.83
N GLU A 29 2.51 1.29 15.71
CA GLU A 29 3.10 1.63 14.42
C GLU A 29 2.20 2.58 13.65
N ILE A 30 2.78 3.38 12.77
CA ILE A 30 1.98 4.22 11.86
C ILE A 30 1.01 3.27 11.10
N PRO A 31 -0.31 3.55 11.11
CA PRO A 31 -1.31 2.62 10.63
C PRO A 31 -1.44 2.61 9.11
N ILE A 32 -0.48 1.97 8.48
CA ILE A 32 -0.47 1.75 7.03
C ILE A 32 -0.43 0.25 6.79
N GLY A 33 -1.36 -0.24 5.97
CA GLY A 33 -1.44 -1.63 5.58
C GLY A 33 -1.37 -1.79 4.08
N ALA A 34 -0.89 -2.93 3.64
CA ALA A 34 -0.74 -3.24 2.22
C ALA A 34 -1.06 -4.69 1.93
N VAL A 35 -1.61 -4.94 0.74
CA VAL A 35 -1.97 -6.27 0.26
C VAL A 35 -1.55 -6.36 -1.20
N VAL A 36 -0.92 -7.46 -1.59
CA VAL A 36 -0.62 -7.73 -3.01
C VAL A 36 -1.51 -8.87 -3.48
N VAL A 37 -2.17 -8.62 -4.60
CA VAL A 37 -3.12 -9.57 -5.21
C VAL A 37 -2.61 -9.96 -6.59
N CYS A 38 -2.58 -11.25 -6.88
CA CYS A 38 -2.19 -11.77 -8.18
C CYS A 38 -3.28 -12.73 -8.67
N LYS A 39 -3.88 -12.43 -9.82
CA LYS A 39 -4.95 -13.28 -10.40
C LYS A 39 -6.05 -13.59 -9.40
N ASP A 40 -6.58 -12.53 -8.77
CA ASP A 40 -7.65 -12.59 -7.77
C ASP A 40 -7.29 -13.37 -6.49
N ARG A 41 -6.01 -13.57 -6.22
CA ARG A 41 -5.54 -14.24 -5.00
C ARG A 41 -4.65 -13.31 -4.21
N VAL A 42 -4.90 -13.19 -2.91
CA VAL A 42 -4.03 -12.44 -2.00
C VAL A 42 -2.76 -13.26 -1.79
N ILE A 43 -1.61 -12.72 -2.22
CA ILE A 43 -0.34 -13.41 -2.11
C ILE A 43 0.57 -12.83 -1.01
N SER A 44 0.26 -11.62 -0.53
CA SER A 44 0.93 -11.08 0.65
C SER A 44 0.06 -10.06 1.34
N ARG A 45 0.26 -9.93 2.66
CA ARG A 45 -0.36 -8.91 3.51
C ARG A 45 0.71 -8.38 4.44
N ALA A 46 0.72 -7.09 4.68
CA ALA A 46 1.76 -6.48 5.52
C ALA A 46 1.28 -5.17 6.11
N HIS A 47 1.96 -4.71 7.13
CA HIS A 47 1.74 -3.40 7.72
C HIS A 47 3.07 -2.82 8.16
N ASN A 48 3.08 -1.53 8.47
CA ASN A 48 4.29 -0.84 8.87
C ASN A 48 4.89 -1.48 10.14
N LEU A 49 6.21 -1.72 10.12
CA LEU A 49 6.96 -2.33 11.20
C LEU A 49 8.23 -1.54 11.54
N THR A 50 8.28 -0.25 11.21
CA THR A 50 9.51 0.55 11.39
C THR A 50 9.97 0.59 12.83
N GLU A 51 9.05 0.69 13.80
CA GLU A 51 9.39 0.70 15.22
C GLU A 51 9.74 -0.71 15.71
N THR A 52 8.91 -1.69 15.39
CA THR A 52 9.10 -3.07 15.82
C THR A 52 10.44 -3.63 15.37
N LEU A 53 10.84 -3.38 14.12
CA LEU A 53 12.08 -3.90 13.55
C LEU A 53 13.24 -2.92 13.67
N CYS A 54 13.04 -1.73 14.21
CA CYS A 54 14.05 -0.67 14.24
C CYS A 54 14.66 -0.46 12.84
N ASP A 55 13.80 -0.35 11.83
CA ASP A 55 14.20 -0.32 10.43
C ASP A 55 13.36 0.72 9.69
N VAL A 56 13.99 1.80 9.25
CA VAL A 56 13.31 2.89 8.55
C VAL A 56 12.73 2.47 7.19
N THR A 57 13.19 1.35 6.64
CA THR A 57 12.67 0.85 5.36
C THR A 57 11.50 -0.13 5.53
N ALA A 58 11.15 -0.50 6.76
CA ALA A 58 10.13 -1.52 7.02
C ALA A 58 8.70 -0.98 6.86
N HIS A 59 8.43 -0.29 5.76
CA HIS A 59 7.11 0.19 5.39
C HIS A 59 6.23 -0.98 4.94
N ALA A 60 4.92 -0.80 5.03
CA ALA A 60 3.96 -1.84 4.62
C ALA A 60 4.21 -2.32 3.19
N GLU A 61 4.44 -1.37 2.27
CA GLU A 61 4.66 -1.68 0.85
C GLU A 61 5.92 -2.51 0.65
N MET A 62 7.01 -2.14 1.33
CA MET A 62 8.28 -2.86 1.24
C MET A 62 8.12 -4.32 1.70
N GLN A 63 7.43 -4.51 2.84
CA GLN A 63 7.15 -5.84 3.37
C GLN A 63 6.28 -6.66 2.40
N ALA A 64 5.24 -6.03 1.87
CA ALA A 64 4.30 -6.70 0.96
C ALA A 64 4.99 -7.13 -0.34
N ILE A 65 5.84 -6.25 -0.90
CA ILE A 65 6.59 -6.55 -2.13
C ILE A 65 7.54 -7.72 -1.90
N THR A 66 8.30 -7.69 -0.82
CA THR A 66 9.24 -8.75 -0.49
C THR A 66 8.52 -10.10 -0.33
N ALA A 67 7.43 -10.11 0.42
CA ALA A 67 6.65 -11.32 0.66
C ALA A 67 6.02 -11.86 -0.63
N ALA A 68 5.49 -10.97 -1.47
CA ALA A 68 4.89 -11.35 -2.75
C ALA A 68 5.93 -11.96 -3.69
N ALA A 69 7.10 -11.35 -3.78
CA ALA A 69 8.20 -11.87 -4.60
C ALA A 69 8.61 -13.26 -4.14
N ASN A 70 8.69 -13.46 -2.83
CA ASN A 70 9.03 -14.77 -2.26
C ASN A 70 7.94 -15.81 -2.59
N THR A 71 6.68 -15.44 -2.50
CA THR A 71 5.56 -16.34 -2.81
C THR A 71 5.58 -16.77 -4.28
N LEU A 72 5.84 -15.82 -5.18
CA LEU A 72 5.86 -16.10 -6.63
C LEU A 72 7.19 -16.70 -7.11
N GLY A 73 8.24 -16.63 -6.28
CA GLY A 73 9.56 -17.12 -6.66
C GLY A 73 10.27 -16.25 -7.70
N GLY A 74 9.94 -14.93 -7.75
CA GLY A 74 10.56 -14.03 -8.70
C GLY A 74 10.35 -12.57 -8.29
N LYS A 75 11.28 -11.71 -8.66
CA LYS A 75 11.31 -10.31 -8.21
C LYS A 75 10.36 -9.37 -8.96
N TYR A 76 9.86 -9.77 -10.12
CA TYR A 76 8.97 -8.92 -10.90
C TYR A 76 7.52 -9.32 -10.67
N LEU A 77 6.70 -8.35 -10.30
CA LEU A 77 5.30 -8.55 -9.92
C LEU A 77 4.37 -8.07 -11.04
N THR A 78 4.65 -8.52 -12.26
CA THR A 78 4.02 -8.01 -13.49
C THR A 78 2.54 -8.34 -13.65
N ASP A 79 2.03 -9.30 -12.89
CA ASP A 79 0.61 -9.68 -12.94
C ASP A 79 -0.13 -9.32 -11.65
N CYS A 80 0.46 -8.45 -10.83
CA CYS A 80 -0.06 -8.15 -9.49
C CYS A 80 -0.64 -6.75 -9.39
N THR A 81 -1.52 -6.58 -8.41
CA THR A 81 -2.01 -5.27 -7.97
C THR A 81 -1.62 -5.06 -6.51
N LEU A 82 -1.08 -3.90 -6.20
CA LEU A 82 -0.78 -3.50 -4.83
C LEU A 82 -1.92 -2.62 -4.30
N TYR A 83 -2.45 -2.98 -3.15
CA TYR A 83 -3.40 -2.16 -2.40
C TYR A 83 -2.70 -1.63 -1.16
N VAL A 84 -2.74 -0.33 -0.94
CA VAL A 84 -2.13 0.29 0.23
C VAL A 84 -3.05 1.40 0.75
N THR A 85 -3.17 1.51 2.07
CA THR A 85 -4.14 2.42 2.68
C THR A 85 -3.80 3.90 2.50
N VAL A 86 -2.51 4.22 2.37
CA VAL A 86 -2.02 5.59 2.22
C VAL A 86 -1.11 5.66 0.99
N GLU A 87 -1.15 6.76 0.29
CA GLU A 87 -0.28 7.01 -0.86
C GLU A 87 1.17 6.65 -0.54
N PRO A 88 1.85 5.85 -1.39
CA PRO A 88 3.25 5.47 -1.15
C PRO A 88 4.19 6.67 -1.09
N CYS A 89 5.18 6.60 -0.22
CA CYS A 89 6.26 7.58 -0.19
C CYS A 89 7.21 7.36 -1.36
N VAL A 90 8.18 8.25 -1.53
CA VAL A 90 9.17 8.18 -2.64
C VAL A 90 9.93 6.85 -2.62
N MET A 91 10.36 6.39 -1.46
CA MET A 91 11.09 5.12 -1.34
C MET A 91 10.24 3.95 -1.84
N CYS A 92 8.99 3.86 -1.38
CA CYS A 92 8.10 2.78 -1.76
C CYS A 92 7.69 2.87 -3.23
N ALA A 93 7.47 4.09 -3.75
CA ALA A 93 7.16 4.28 -5.17
C ALA A 93 8.30 3.79 -6.04
N GLY A 94 9.55 4.04 -5.64
CA GLY A 94 10.72 3.51 -6.33
C GLY A 94 10.75 1.99 -6.33
N ALA A 95 10.48 1.39 -5.16
CA ALA A 95 10.43 -0.08 -5.05
C ALA A 95 9.30 -0.66 -5.91
N ILE A 96 8.15 -0.01 -5.94
CA ILE A 96 7.01 -0.40 -6.79
C ILE A 96 7.42 -0.39 -8.27
N GLY A 97 8.15 0.67 -8.68
CA GLY A 97 8.67 0.78 -10.04
C GLY A 97 9.65 -0.34 -10.37
N TRP A 98 10.60 -0.62 -9.49
CA TRP A 98 11.57 -1.70 -9.69
C TRP A 98 10.89 -3.06 -9.74
N ALA A 99 9.85 -3.29 -8.95
CA ALA A 99 9.08 -4.54 -8.97
C ALA A 99 8.18 -4.67 -10.20
N GLN A 100 8.03 -3.60 -10.97
CA GLN A 100 7.20 -3.54 -12.19
C GLN A 100 5.73 -3.87 -11.93
N LEU A 101 5.22 -3.41 -10.79
CA LEU A 101 3.79 -3.54 -10.49
C LEU A 101 2.97 -2.72 -11.48
N PRO A 102 2.05 -3.35 -12.21
CA PRO A 102 1.29 -2.64 -13.26
C PRO A 102 0.07 -1.88 -12.74
N ARG A 103 -0.37 -2.17 -11.50
CA ARG A 103 -1.55 -1.53 -10.95
C ARG A 103 -1.37 -1.28 -9.46
N ILE A 104 -1.61 -0.04 -9.05
CA ILE A 104 -1.50 0.38 -7.66
C ILE A 104 -2.80 1.08 -7.26
N VAL A 105 -3.36 0.68 -6.13
CA VAL A 105 -4.58 1.26 -5.60
C VAL A 105 -4.29 1.75 -4.19
N TYR A 106 -4.52 3.04 -3.92
CA TYR A 106 -4.34 3.54 -2.57
C TYR A 106 -5.60 4.26 -2.07
N GLY A 107 -5.70 4.36 -0.75
CA GLY A 107 -6.85 5.00 -0.10
C GLY A 107 -6.73 6.51 -0.07
N CYS A 108 -6.01 7.05 0.90
CA CYS A 108 -5.88 8.49 1.05
C CYS A 108 -4.51 9.00 0.60
N ALA A 109 -4.50 10.26 0.14
CA ALA A 109 -3.27 10.93 -0.25
C ALA A 109 -2.44 11.29 0.98
N ASP A 110 -1.13 11.40 0.79
CA ASP A 110 -0.20 11.90 1.81
C ASP A 110 0.37 13.23 1.29
N ASP A 111 -0.12 14.32 1.82
CA ASP A 111 0.25 15.66 1.36
C ASP A 111 1.70 16.04 1.71
N LYS A 112 2.29 15.34 2.68
CA LYS A 112 3.64 15.66 3.15
C LYS A 112 4.72 14.81 2.49
N ARG A 113 4.45 13.51 2.31
CA ARG A 113 5.46 12.56 1.87
C ARG A 113 5.06 11.70 0.68
N GLY A 114 3.88 11.95 0.11
CA GLY A 114 3.39 11.20 -1.03
C GLY A 114 4.31 11.36 -2.24
N TYR A 115 4.50 10.27 -2.97
CA TYR A 115 5.40 10.26 -4.12
C TYR A 115 4.96 11.22 -5.23
N HIS A 116 3.67 11.47 -5.36
CA HIS A 116 3.13 12.26 -6.49
C HIS A 116 3.76 13.65 -6.57
N ASP A 117 3.95 14.30 -5.43
CA ASP A 117 4.51 15.66 -5.39
C ASP A 117 6.03 15.69 -5.54
N PHE A 118 6.74 14.64 -5.14
CA PHE A 118 8.21 14.63 -5.08
C PHE A 118 8.86 13.82 -6.18
N ALA A 119 8.24 12.75 -6.62
CA ALA A 119 8.81 11.85 -7.62
C ALA A 119 7.68 11.23 -8.47
N PRO A 120 6.94 12.05 -9.22
CA PRO A 120 5.75 11.58 -9.96
C PRO A 120 6.05 10.50 -11.00
N HIS A 121 7.31 10.35 -11.39
CA HIS A 121 7.72 9.36 -12.38
C HIS A 121 8.46 8.16 -11.78
N ALA A 122 8.40 7.98 -10.44
CA ALA A 122 9.10 6.89 -9.77
C ALA A 122 8.57 5.51 -10.14
N MET A 123 7.27 5.40 -10.39
CA MET A 123 6.65 4.13 -10.78
C MET A 123 6.85 3.87 -12.27
N HIS A 124 6.57 2.63 -12.69
CA HIS A 124 6.68 2.27 -14.10
C HIS A 124 5.78 3.17 -14.95
N PRO A 125 6.25 3.65 -16.12
CA PRO A 125 5.46 4.58 -16.96
C PRO A 125 4.10 4.05 -17.39
N LYS A 126 3.95 2.74 -17.47
CA LYS A 126 2.69 2.10 -17.87
C LYS A 126 1.82 1.70 -16.68
N ALA A 127 2.24 2.01 -15.45
CA ALA A 127 1.47 1.67 -14.27
C ALA A 127 0.16 2.45 -14.21
N THR A 128 -0.92 1.77 -13.84
CA THR A 128 -2.20 2.41 -13.57
C THR A 128 -2.30 2.66 -12.07
N VAL A 129 -2.58 3.89 -11.69
CA VAL A 129 -2.73 4.27 -10.28
C VAL A 129 -4.17 4.71 -10.03
N ILE A 130 -4.82 4.07 -9.06
CA ILE A 130 -6.19 4.39 -8.64
C ILE A 130 -6.11 4.91 -7.20
N SER A 131 -6.74 6.03 -6.93
CA SER A 131 -6.77 6.61 -5.58
C SER A 131 -8.19 6.74 -5.07
N GLY A 132 -8.33 6.95 -3.77
CA GLY A 132 -9.62 7.26 -3.16
C GLY A 132 -10.49 6.07 -2.79
N VAL A 133 -9.97 4.86 -2.83
CA VAL A 133 -10.73 3.66 -2.45
C VAL A 133 -10.74 3.56 -0.92
N LEU A 134 -11.93 3.65 -0.33
CA LEU A 134 -12.14 3.74 1.13
C LEU A 134 -11.32 4.87 1.75
N GLU A 135 -11.26 5.98 1.03
CA GLU A 135 -10.40 7.12 1.38
C GLU A 135 -10.65 7.64 2.79
N GLU A 136 -11.92 7.81 3.17
CA GLU A 136 -12.27 8.38 4.48
C GLU A 136 -11.83 7.47 5.62
N GLU A 137 -12.05 6.17 5.49
CA GLU A 137 -11.63 5.21 6.52
C GLU A 137 -10.11 5.19 6.67
N CYS A 138 -9.38 5.24 5.56
CA CYS A 138 -7.92 5.27 5.57
C CYS A 138 -7.41 6.54 6.23
N ARG A 139 -7.98 7.68 5.86
CA ARG A 139 -7.59 8.98 6.41
C ARG A 139 -7.90 9.06 7.91
N GLN A 140 -9.08 8.59 8.32
CA GLN A 140 -9.50 8.65 9.70
C GLN A 140 -8.55 7.87 10.61
N LEU A 141 -8.12 6.69 10.18
CA LEU A 141 -7.20 5.88 10.96
C LEU A 141 -5.86 6.60 11.18
N MET A 142 -5.34 7.24 10.14
CA MET A 142 -4.12 8.04 10.22
C MET A 142 -4.28 9.22 11.17
N GLN A 143 -5.39 9.95 11.06
CA GLN A 143 -5.66 11.10 11.91
C GLN A 143 -5.78 10.68 13.37
N ASP A 144 -6.48 9.60 13.65
CA ASP A 144 -6.65 9.07 15.00
C ASP A 144 -5.30 8.70 15.63
N PHE A 145 -4.43 8.08 14.86
CA PHE A 145 -3.11 7.68 15.33
C PHE A 145 -2.28 8.90 15.75
N PHE A 146 -2.16 9.89 14.85
CA PHE A 146 -1.35 11.07 15.15
C PHE A 146 -1.96 11.92 16.26
N LYS A 147 -3.28 11.96 16.36
CA LYS A 147 -3.98 12.63 17.45
C LYS A 147 -3.65 11.96 18.80
N SER A 148 -3.57 10.64 18.84
CA SER A 148 -3.26 9.90 20.06
C SER A 148 -1.83 10.09 20.54
N LYS A 149 -0.92 10.57 19.66
CA LYS A 149 0.48 10.80 19.99
C LYS A 149 0.78 12.22 20.48
N ARG A 150 -0.20 13.09 20.53
CA ARG A 150 -0.04 14.46 21.01
C ARG A 150 -0.21 14.58 22.52
#